data_f3bbf89553394b4b82bba0846aedd8a2
#
_entry.id   f3bbf89553394b4b82bba0846aedd8a2
#
_cell.length_a   1.000
_cell.length_b   1.000
_cell.length_c   1.000
_cell.angle_alpha   90.00
_cell.angle_beta   90.00
_cell.angle_gamma   90.00
#
_symmetry.space_group_name_H-M   'P 1'
#
loop_
_entity.id
_entity.type
_entity.pdbx_description
1 polymer ?
#
loop_
_entity_poly.entity_id
_entity_poly.type
_entity_poly.pdbx_seq_one_letter_code
_entity_poly.pdbx_strand_id
1 'polypeptide(L)'
;REKMAEIILERANMTAIEYIRNGMKRVRKKESSFILASQNIEDFLLPEIKEFTKPLFSIPSHHFLFNPGNISPTAFIDTLQLEESEYGLIKYPERGTCLYRCGNERYLLQVIAPQYKAVLFGNGGGR
;
A
#
# COMPACT_ATOMS: atom_id res chain seq x y z
N ARG A 1 11.07 31.09 7.62
CA ARG A 1 10.25 30.31 8.56
C ARG A 1 9.60 29.09 7.85
N GLU A 2 9.02 29.29 6.66
CA GLU A 2 8.41 28.18 5.88
C GLU A 2 9.41 27.09 5.54
N LYS A 3 10.57 27.44 5.01
CA LYS A 3 11.62 26.47 4.62
C LYS A 3 12.14 25.63 5.79
N MET A 4 12.11 26.16 7.02
CA MET A 4 12.52 25.42 8.21
C MET A 4 11.43 24.46 8.70
N ALA A 5 10.16 24.82 8.54
CA ALA A 5 9.03 23.95 8.83
C ALA A 5 8.97 22.76 7.86
N GLU A 6 9.21 22.99 6.56
CA GLU A 6 9.35 21.94 5.55
C GLU A 6 10.46 20.93 5.90
N ILE A 7 11.66 21.40 6.22
CA ILE A 7 12.80 20.54 6.59
C ILE A 7 12.51 19.73 7.86
N ILE A 8 11.78 20.30 8.83
CA ILE A 8 11.39 19.58 10.05
C ILE A 8 10.36 18.51 9.73
N LEU A 9 9.39 18.80 8.87
CA LEU A 9 8.37 17.86 8.43
C LEU A 9 8.98 16.70 7.64
N GLU A 10 9.88 16.98 6.70
CA GLU A 10 10.63 15.99 5.95
C GLU A 10 11.45 15.07 6.86
N ARG A 11 12.17 15.62 7.83
CA ARG A 11 12.95 14.83 8.81
C ARG A 11 12.05 13.97 9.70
N ALA A 12 10.91 14.49 10.13
CA ALA A 12 9.95 13.71 10.91
C ALA A 12 9.37 12.54 10.11
N ASN A 13 9.03 12.76 8.84
CA ASN A 13 8.56 11.73 7.94
C ASN A 13 9.63 10.66 7.67
N MET A 14 10.88 11.05 7.46
CA MET A 14 12.01 10.14 7.29
C MET A 14 12.22 9.26 8.51
N THR A 15 12.17 9.83 9.72
CA THR A 15 12.30 9.08 10.98
C THR A 15 11.16 8.06 11.14
N ALA A 16 9.93 8.43 10.80
CA ALA A 16 8.78 7.53 10.83
C ALA A 16 8.94 6.36 9.85
N ILE A 17 9.37 6.65 8.62
CA ILE A 17 9.63 5.62 7.60
C ILE A 17 10.73 4.66 8.05
N GLU A 18 11.83 5.17 8.61
CA GLU A 18 12.91 4.34 9.15
C GLU A 18 12.44 3.45 10.30
N TYR A 19 11.61 3.99 11.19
CA TYR A 19 11.03 3.23 12.30
C TYR A 19 10.18 2.07 11.79
N ILE A 20 9.28 2.33 10.86
CA ILE A 20 8.42 1.31 10.23
C ILE A 20 9.28 0.26 9.52
N ARG A 21 10.24 0.67 8.70
CA ARG A 21 11.14 -0.22 7.99
C ARG A 21 11.93 -1.13 8.93
N ASN A 22 12.47 -0.58 10.01
CA ASN A 22 13.21 -1.33 11.01
C ASN A 22 12.29 -2.27 11.80
N GLY A 23 11.07 -1.85 12.09
CA GLY A 23 10.01 -2.67 12.66
C GLY A 23 9.72 -3.88 11.78
N MET A 24 9.44 -3.67 10.49
CA MET A 24 9.15 -4.74 9.53
C MET A 24 10.26 -5.79 9.42
N LYS A 25 11.53 -5.38 9.51
CA LYS A 25 12.67 -6.31 9.50
C LYS A 25 12.78 -7.15 10.78
N ARG A 26 12.26 -6.66 11.90
CA ARG A 26 12.41 -7.28 13.23
C ARG A 26 11.22 -8.13 13.66
N VAL A 27 10.03 -7.89 13.08
CA VAL A 27 8.79 -8.57 13.51
C VAL A 27 8.87 -10.10 13.41
N ARG A 28 9.56 -10.62 12.41
CA ARG A 28 9.76 -12.08 12.27
C ARG A 28 10.43 -12.72 13.50
N LYS A 29 11.37 -12.00 14.14
CA LYS A 29 12.07 -12.47 15.35
C LYS A 29 11.20 -12.40 16.60
N LYS A 30 10.06 -11.71 16.53
CA LYS A 30 9.14 -11.46 17.66
C LYS A 30 7.80 -12.17 17.46
N GLU A 31 7.67 -13.07 16.48
CA GLU A 31 6.41 -13.75 16.14
C GLU A 31 5.23 -12.78 15.97
N SER A 32 5.54 -11.61 15.44
CA SER A 32 4.58 -10.52 15.23
C SER A 32 4.39 -10.28 13.75
N SER A 33 3.32 -9.59 13.38
CA SER A 33 3.05 -9.17 12.01
C SER A 33 2.85 -7.67 11.91
N PHE A 34 3.03 -7.15 10.72
CA PHE A 34 2.78 -5.74 10.38
C PHE A 34 1.74 -5.68 9.27
N ILE A 35 0.72 -4.86 9.45
CA ILE A 35 -0.26 -4.54 8.42
C ILE A 35 -0.12 -3.06 8.11
N LEU A 36 0.19 -2.76 6.84
CA LEU A 36 0.27 -1.40 6.33
C LEU A 36 -0.86 -1.19 5.34
N ALA A 37 -1.56 -0.08 5.43
CA ALA A 37 -2.58 0.31 4.49
C ALA A 37 -2.31 1.76 4.02
N SER A 38 -2.44 2.00 2.72
CA SER A 38 -2.32 3.33 2.14
C SER A 38 -3.35 3.49 1.02
N GLN A 39 -3.88 4.67 0.89
CA GLN A 39 -4.77 5.06 -0.22
C GLN A 39 -4.00 5.67 -1.39
N ASN A 40 -2.84 6.25 -1.12
CA ASN A 40 -2.04 6.96 -2.10
C ASN A 40 -0.60 6.45 -2.09
N ILE A 41 -0.18 5.81 -3.17
CA ILE A 41 1.18 5.33 -3.33
C ILE A 41 2.14 6.44 -3.77
N GLU A 42 1.63 7.51 -4.39
CA GLU A 42 2.46 8.62 -4.91
C GLU A 42 3.27 9.31 -3.81
N ASP A 43 2.71 9.40 -2.61
CA ASP A 43 3.39 10.01 -1.45
C ASP A 43 4.69 9.28 -1.09
N PHE A 44 4.80 8.00 -1.46
CA PHE A 44 5.99 7.19 -1.23
C PHE A 44 6.98 7.20 -2.39
N LEU A 45 6.62 7.81 -3.52
CA LEU A 45 7.43 7.83 -4.75
C LEU A 45 8.18 9.15 -4.96
N LEU A 46 8.06 10.09 -4.04
CA LEU A 46 8.80 11.35 -4.09
C LEU A 46 10.31 11.05 -4.20
N PRO A 47 11.04 11.70 -5.11
CA PRO A 47 12.46 11.43 -5.36
C PRO A 47 13.31 11.41 -4.09
N GLU A 48 13.00 12.30 -3.15
CA GLU A 48 13.74 12.50 -1.90
C GLU A 48 13.64 11.30 -0.96
N ILE A 49 12.53 10.55 -1.00
CA ILE A 49 12.24 9.47 -0.06
C ILE A 49 12.12 8.09 -0.72
N LYS A 50 12.07 8.02 -2.05
CA LYS A 50 11.83 6.78 -2.81
C LYS A 50 12.72 5.61 -2.40
N GLU A 51 14.00 5.84 -2.19
CA GLU A 51 14.94 4.79 -1.78
C GLU A 51 14.68 4.29 -0.36
N PHE A 52 14.13 5.13 0.51
CA PHE A 52 13.78 4.74 1.88
C PHE A 52 12.44 4.01 1.96
N THR A 53 11.52 4.32 1.07
CA THR A 53 10.17 3.72 1.04
C THR A 53 10.13 2.41 0.27
N LYS A 54 11.05 2.17 -0.66
CA LYS A 54 11.15 0.95 -1.46
C LYS A 54 11.02 -0.35 -0.64
N PRO A 55 11.66 -0.48 0.54
CA PRO A 55 11.50 -1.66 1.39
C PRO A 55 10.07 -1.88 1.91
N LEU A 56 9.23 -0.84 2.01
CA LEU A 56 7.84 -0.96 2.43
C LEU A 56 7.02 -1.78 1.43
N PHE A 57 7.41 -1.78 0.16
CA PHE A 57 6.77 -2.54 -0.91
C PHE A 57 7.42 -3.90 -1.17
N SER A 58 8.69 -4.07 -0.82
CA SER A 58 9.45 -5.30 -1.10
C SER A 58 9.53 -6.29 0.07
N ILE A 59 9.42 -5.82 1.32
CA ILE A 59 9.48 -6.69 2.50
C ILE A 59 8.20 -7.48 2.75
N PRO A 60 6.97 -6.92 2.57
CA PRO A 60 5.75 -7.66 2.82
C PRO A 60 5.62 -8.88 1.92
N SER A 61 5.21 -10.01 2.51
CA SER A 61 4.94 -11.24 1.76
C SER A 61 3.55 -11.24 1.12
N HIS A 62 2.64 -10.44 1.67
CA HIS A 62 1.24 -10.38 1.24
C HIS A 62 0.91 -8.95 0.79
N HIS A 63 0.35 -8.85 -0.41
CA HIS A 63 -0.11 -7.57 -0.95
C HIS A 63 -1.56 -7.71 -1.41
N PHE A 64 -2.40 -6.80 -0.98
CA PHE A 64 -3.77 -6.63 -1.48
C PHE A 64 -3.80 -5.33 -2.27
N LEU A 65 -3.82 -5.44 -3.58
CA LEU A 65 -3.72 -4.32 -4.51
C LEU A 65 -5.10 -4.04 -5.10
N PHE A 66 -5.69 -2.95 -4.67
CA PHE A 66 -6.95 -2.43 -5.21
C PHE A 66 -6.69 -1.49 -6.38
N ASN A 67 -7.77 -1.02 -7.01
CA ASN A 67 -7.66 0.00 -8.05
C ASN A 67 -6.86 1.21 -7.52
N PRO A 68 -5.79 1.63 -8.21
CA PRO A 68 -4.91 2.70 -7.74
C PRO A 68 -5.45 4.12 -7.96
N GLY A 69 -6.64 4.28 -8.53
CA GLY A 69 -7.19 5.59 -8.84
C GLY A 69 -6.46 6.27 -10.00
N ASN A 70 -6.13 7.54 -9.84
CA ASN A 70 -5.59 8.39 -10.89
C ASN A 70 -4.05 8.38 -11.01
N ILE A 71 -3.37 7.47 -10.33
CA ILE A 71 -1.90 7.35 -10.43
C ILE A 71 -1.48 6.93 -11.84
N SER A 72 -0.29 7.36 -12.26
CA SER A 72 0.33 6.87 -13.49
C SER A 72 0.44 5.33 -13.47
N PRO A 73 -0.14 4.63 -14.46
CA PRO A 73 -0.03 3.17 -14.57
C PRO A 73 1.41 2.68 -14.52
N THR A 74 2.31 3.33 -15.25
CA THR A 74 3.74 2.99 -15.28
C THR A 74 4.38 3.10 -13.90
N ALA A 75 4.12 4.20 -13.17
CA ALA A 75 4.67 4.38 -11.83
C ALA A 75 4.17 3.31 -10.85
N PHE A 76 2.90 2.91 -10.96
CA PHE A 76 2.31 1.86 -10.13
C PHE A 76 2.90 0.48 -10.44
N ILE A 77 2.98 0.13 -11.73
CA ILE A 77 3.54 -1.13 -12.23
C ILE A 77 5.01 -1.26 -11.81
N ASP A 78 5.81 -0.23 -12.05
CA ASP A 78 7.24 -0.25 -11.73
C ASP A 78 7.51 -0.35 -10.22
N THR A 79 6.74 0.40 -9.41
CA THR A 79 6.93 0.42 -7.96
C THR A 79 6.60 -0.93 -7.32
N LEU A 80 5.52 -1.54 -7.76
CA LEU A 80 5.03 -2.81 -7.22
C LEU A 80 5.56 -4.02 -7.99
N GLN A 81 6.34 -3.79 -9.06
CA GLN A 81 6.88 -4.84 -9.92
C GLN A 81 5.76 -5.77 -10.42
N LEU A 82 4.75 -5.18 -11.01
CA LEU A 82 3.62 -5.90 -11.61
C LEU A 82 3.88 -6.16 -13.10
N GLU A 83 3.19 -7.15 -13.62
CA GLU A 83 3.00 -7.30 -15.06
C GLU A 83 1.83 -6.43 -15.52
N GLU A 84 1.82 -6.03 -16.80
CA GLU A 84 0.70 -5.27 -17.38
C GLU A 84 -0.62 -6.05 -17.31
N SER A 85 -0.54 -7.38 -17.46
CA SER A 85 -1.67 -8.28 -17.31
C SER A 85 -2.27 -8.24 -15.89
N GLU A 86 -1.43 -8.18 -14.86
CA GLU A 86 -1.83 -8.07 -13.47
C GLU A 86 -2.49 -6.71 -13.18
N TYR A 87 -1.89 -5.64 -13.69
CA TYR A 87 -2.49 -4.30 -13.61
C TYR A 87 -3.85 -4.25 -14.31
N GLY A 88 -3.98 -4.90 -15.45
CA GLY A 88 -5.23 -5.01 -16.21
C GLY A 88 -6.41 -5.53 -15.39
N LEU A 89 -6.16 -6.41 -14.40
CA LEU A 89 -7.20 -6.98 -13.53
C LEU A 89 -7.80 -5.98 -12.55
N ILE A 90 -7.06 -4.94 -12.18
CA ILE A 90 -7.47 -3.93 -11.19
C ILE A 90 -7.57 -2.51 -11.79
N LYS A 91 -7.33 -2.38 -13.09
CA LYS A 91 -7.34 -1.12 -13.83
C LYS A 91 -8.67 -0.37 -13.69
N TYR A 92 -9.77 -1.09 -13.67
CA TYR A 92 -11.10 -0.50 -13.51
C TYR A 92 -11.56 -0.64 -12.06
N PRO A 93 -12.08 0.45 -11.46
CA PRO A 93 -12.53 0.42 -10.09
C PRO A 93 -13.75 -0.49 -9.93
N GLU A 94 -13.60 -1.54 -9.14
CA GLU A 94 -14.69 -2.43 -8.76
C GLU A 94 -14.64 -2.64 -7.25
N ARG A 95 -15.79 -2.44 -6.59
CA ARG A 95 -15.86 -2.51 -5.13
C ARG A 95 -15.53 -3.92 -4.63
N GLY A 96 -14.53 -4.00 -3.76
CA GLY A 96 -14.08 -5.26 -3.15
C GLY A 96 -13.18 -6.09 -4.03
N THR A 97 -12.96 -5.73 -5.29
CA THR A 97 -12.04 -6.45 -6.17
C THR A 97 -10.61 -6.01 -5.94
N CYS A 98 -9.72 -6.96 -5.71
CA CYS A 98 -8.29 -6.71 -5.58
C CYS A 98 -7.45 -7.84 -6.16
N LEU A 99 -6.25 -7.50 -6.58
CA LEU A 99 -5.20 -8.47 -6.87
C LEU A 99 -4.50 -8.81 -5.55
N TYR A 100 -4.62 -10.06 -5.12
CA TYR A 100 -3.86 -10.58 -3.98
C TYR A 100 -2.60 -11.28 -4.46
N ARG A 101 -1.49 -10.92 -3.87
CA ARG A 101 -0.18 -11.46 -4.18
C ARG A 101 0.46 -12.02 -2.93
N CYS A 102 0.89 -13.29 -2.99
CA CYS A 102 1.60 -13.98 -1.91
C CYS A 102 2.77 -14.76 -2.50
N GLY A 103 3.98 -14.28 -2.27
CA GLY A 103 5.16 -14.85 -2.92
C GLY A 103 5.02 -14.82 -4.44
N ASN A 104 5.08 -15.98 -5.08
CA ASN A 104 4.91 -16.15 -6.54
C ASN A 104 3.45 -16.34 -6.97
N GLU A 105 2.53 -16.47 -6.03
CA GLU A 105 1.13 -16.72 -6.34
C GLU A 105 0.34 -15.43 -6.52
N ARG A 106 -0.66 -15.49 -7.40
CA ARG A 106 -1.52 -14.36 -7.79
C ARG A 106 -2.97 -14.81 -7.81
N TYR A 107 -3.83 -14.04 -7.16
CA TYR A 107 -5.26 -14.32 -7.11
C TYR A 107 -6.04 -13.03 -7.33
N LEU A 108 -7.04 -13.08 -8.19
CA LEU A 108 -8.05 -12.04 -8.25
C LEU A 108 -9.11 -12.35 -7.19
N LEU A 109 -9.22 -11.51 -6.20
CA LEU A 109 -10.16 -11.68 -5.09
C LEU A 109 -11.31 -10.68 -5.21
N GLN A 110 -12.49 -11.15 -4.86
CA GLN A 110 -13.63 -10.28 -4.58
C GLN A 110 -13.99 -10.40 -3.09
N VAL A 111 -13.78 -9.31 -2.37
CA VAL A 111 -14.07 -9.23 -0.94
C VAL A 111 -15.51 -8.80 -0.73
N ILE A 112 -16.32 -9.69 -0.19
CA ILE A 112 -17.75 -9.45 0.10
C ILE A 112 -17.94 -9.39 1.61
N ALA A 113 -18.47 -8.28 2.11
CA ALA A 113 -18.81 -8.16 3.52
C ALA A 113 -20.00 -9.07 3.86
N PRO A 114 -19.94 -9.90 4.91
CA PRO A 114 -21.08 -10.66 5.37
C PRO A 114 -22.26 -9.75 5.71
N GLN A 115 -23.48 -10.22 5.50
CA GLN A 115 -24.69 -9.43 5.66
C GLN A 115 -24.82 -8.80 7.06
N TYR A 116 -24.43 -9.51 8.12
CA TYR A 116 -24.47 -8.99 9.49
C TYR A 116 -23.52 -7.80 9.68
N LYS A 117 -22.36 -7.78 8.99
CA LYS A 117 -21.45 -6.62 9.02
C LYS A 117 -22.01 -5.44 8.24
N ALA A 118 -22.68 -5.71 7.10
CA ALA A 118 -23.35 -4.67 6.33
C ALA A 118 -24.49 -4.01 7.13
N VAL A 119 -25.20 -4.78 7.95
CA VAL A 119 -26.24 -4.26 8.86
C VAL A 119 -25.63 -3.40 9.97
N LEU A 120 -24.52 -3.86 10.60
CA LEU A 120 -23.89 -3.16 11.73
C LEU A 120 -23.16 -1.87 11.31
N PHE A 121 -22.49 -1.88 10.17
CA PHE A 121 -21.62 -0.78 9.73
C PHE A 121 -22.18 0.03 8.56
N GLY A 122 -23.35 -0.36 8.05
CA GLY A 122 -23.97 0.24 6.90
C GLY A 122 -23.32 -0.15 5.57
N ASN A 123 -24.05 0.08 4.47
CA ASN A 123 -23.54 -0.10 3.10
C ASN A 123 -22.74 1.12 2.61
N GLY A 124 -22.60 2.15 3.44
CA GLY A 124 -21.89 3.36 3.12
C GLY A 124 -20.38 3.12 3.25
N GLY A 125 -19.74 2.81 2.14
CA GLY A 125 -18.33 3.16 2.01
C GLY A 125 -18.22 4.65 2.34
N GLY A 126 -17.26 5.03 3.20
CA GLY A 126 -17.10 6.42 3.62
C GLY A 126 -17.20 7.39 2.46
N ARG A 127 -17.95 8.45 2.70
CA ARG A 127 -17.98 9.63 1.84
C ARG A 127 -16.73 10.42 2.07
#